data_5f7af6f09a2f7d991b4b14a3ae0b0477
#
_entry.id   5f7af6f09a2f7d991b4b14a3ae0b0477
#
_cell.length_a   1.000
_cell.length_b   1.000
_cell.length_c   1.000
_cell.angle_alpha   90.00
_cell.angle_beta   90.00
_cell.angle_gamma   90.00
#
_symmetry.space_group_name_H-M   'P 1'
#
loop_
_entity.id
_entity.type
_entity.pdbx_description
1 polymer ?
#
loop_
_entity_poly.entity_id
_entity_poly.type
_entity_poly.pdbx_seq_one_letter_code
_entity_poly.pdbx_strand_id
1 'polypeptide(L)'
;ARDIISSSFILLLIISIIIPPIIIYFQEHILLLFGASEATLPYAISYFKVYLLGTPFALLTIGMNNFINCQGYSKMAMVTTLIGTFINIILDPILMFKFNMGVTGAALASVIGQFVSCVFVLYILMSKKLEISLRIKKLNLKLSSEILTIGFNQFIIVMFDNVMIIALNSLLKKYGAQEADTYIAINTIIQSFMLIVTMPLGGISGGTQCILSYNFGAYNVERVKEAFYYLMKVCACYCMIMFVAVYLF
;
A
#
# COMPACT_ATOMS: atom_id res chain seq x y z
N ALA A 1 6.01 -20.45 -12.07
CA ALA A 1 5.33 -19.18 -12.17
C ALA A 1 3.83 -19.27 -11.84
N ARG A 2 3.03 -20.14 -12.51
CA ARG A 2 1.57 -20.29 -12.23
C ARG A 2 1.27 -20.70 -10.80
N ASP A 3 2.06 -21.56 -10.20
CA ASP A 3 1.88 -22.01 -8.82
C ASP A 3 2.21 -20.88 -7.82
N ILE A 4 3.15 -19.99 -8.17
CA ILE A 4 3.47 -18.80 -7.37
C ILE A 4 2.26 -17.87 -7.31
N ILE A 5 1.67 -17.50 -8.46
CA ILE A 5 0.50 -16.63 -8.51
C ILE A 5 -0.67 -17.22 -7.72
N SER A 6 -0.94 -18.54 -7.90
CA SER A 6 -2.01 -19.23 -7.18
C SER A 6 -1.77 -19.25 -5.67
N SER A 7 -0.57 -19.59 -5.22
CA SER A 7 -0.22 -19.63 -3.79
C SER A 7 -0.26 -18.24 -3.17
N SER A 8 0.26 -17.21 -3.87
CA SER A 8 0.19 -15.81 -3.40
C SER A 8 -1.25 -15.33 -3.28
N PHE A 9 -2.12 -15.65 -4.25
CA PHE A 9 -3.53 -15.28 -4.20
C PHE A 9 -4.22 -15.90 -2.97
N ILE A 10 -4.01 -17.22 -2.74
CA ILE A 10 -4.62 -17.92 -1.60
C ILE A 10 -4.08 -17.37 -0.27
N LEU A 11 -2.76 -17.13 -0.17
CA LEU A 11 -2.15 -16.54 1.03
C LEU A 11 -2.72 -15.15 1.33
N LEU A 12 -2.80 -14.27 0.33
CA LEU A 12 -3.37 -12.94 0.49
C LEU A 12 -4.83 -13.01 0.92
N LEU A 13 -5.60 -13.94 0.37
CA LEU A 13 -7.00 -14.15 0.72
C LEU A 13 -7.13 -14.65 2.18
N ILE A 14 -6.34 -15.62 2.61
CA ILE A 14 -6.33 -16.12 3.99
C ILE A 14 -5.95 -14.98 4.95
N ILE A 15 -4.86 -14.27 4.68
CA ILE A 15 -4.37 -13.18 5.54
C ILE A 15 -5.42 -12.07 5.61
N SER A 16 -6.04 -11.71 4.50
CA SER A 16 -7.03 -10.65 4.43
C SER A 16 -8.35 -10.96 5.16
N ILE A 17 -8.66 -12.23 5.38
CA ILE A 17 -9.82 -12.66 6.16
C ILE A 17 -9.48 -12.76 7.65
N ILE A 18 -8.26 -13.21 8.00
CA ILE A 18 -7.86 -13.44 9.39
C ILE A 18 -7.50 -12.14 10.11
N ILE A 19 -6.78 -11.23 9.44
CA ILE A 19 -6.25 -10.02 10.09
C ILE A 19 -7.35 -9.03 10.51
N PRO A 20 -8.36 -8.67 9.71
CA PRO A 20 -9.34 -7.66 10.09
C PRO A 20 -10.09 -7.96 11.38
N PRO A 21 -10.60 -9.17 11.66
CA PRO A 21 -11.25 -9.46 12.94
C PRO A 21 -10.33 -9.27 14.15
N ILE A 22 -9.05 -9.64 14.01
CA ILE A 22 -8.06 -9.46 15.08
C ILE A 22 -7.85 -7.97 15.35
N ILE A 23 -7.69 -7.19 14.28
CA ILE A 23 -7.49 -5.73 14.38
C ILE A 23 -8.75 -5.07 14.96
N ILE A 24 -9.96 -5.48 14.57
CA ILE A 24 -11.21 -4.96 15.13
C ILE A 24 -11.29 -5.20 16.64
N TYR A 25 -10.84 -6.36 17.11
CA TYR A 25 -10.81 -6.66 18.54
C TYR A 25 -9.90 -5.72 19.34
N PHE A 26 -8.74 -5.37 18.77
CA PHE A 26 -7.76 -4.50 19.41
C PHE A 26 -7.83 -3.03 18.94
N GLN A 27 -8.84 -2.62 18.20
CA GLN A 27 -8.89 -1.34 17.49
C GLN A 27 -8.69 -0.12 18.40
N GLU A 28 -9.28 -0.10 19.59
CA GLU A 28 -9.16 1.02 20.53
C GLU A 28 -7.72 1.21 21.00
N HIS A 29 -7.07 0.11 21.42
CA HIS A 29 -5.68 0.14 21.85
C HIS A 29 -4.74 0.56 20.72
N ILE A 30 -4.98 0.06 19.52
CA ILE A 30 -4.20 0.40 18.33
C ILE A 30 -4.35 1.89 18.01
N LEU A 31 -5.57 2.41 17.96
CA LEU A 31 -5.83 3.81 17.63
C LEU A 31 -5.24 4.77 18.69
N LEU A 32 -5.33 4.42 19.97
CA LEU A 32 -4.69 5.19 21.03
C LEU A 32 -3.16 5.18 20.93
N LEU A 33 -2.55 4.04 20.60
CA LEU A 33 -1.10 3.94 20.35
C LEU A 33 -0.65 4.82 19.18
N PHE A 34 -1.47 4.94 18.13
CA PHE A 34 -1.19 5.82 17.00
C PHE A 34 -1.50 7.30 17.26
N GLY A 35 -1.98 7.66 18.45
CA GLY A 35 -2.13 9.05 18.88
C GLY A 35 -3.56 9.60 18.79
N ALA A 36 -4.58 8.75 18.66
CA ALA A 36 -5.96 9.20 18.75
C ALA A 36 -6.23 9.80 20.13
N SER A 37 -6.90 10.96 20.16
CA SER A 37 -7.39 11.59 21.40
C SER A 37 -8.78 11.07 21.76
N GLU A 38 -9.23 11.29 23.01
CA GLU A 38 -10.59 10.93 23.44
C GLU A 38 -11.67 11.56 22.55
N ALA A 39 -11.44 12.76 22.05
CA ALA A 39 -12.37 13.46 21.16
C ALA A 39 -12.40 12.86 19.72
N THR A 40 -11.28 12.36 19.23
CA THR A 40 -11.18 11.81 17.84
C THR A 40 -11.44 10.31 17.78
N LEU A 41 -11.31 9.59 18.89
CA LEU A 41 -11.43 8.14 18.96
C LEU A 41 -12.74 7.58 18.39
N PRO A 42 -13.93 8.14 18.69
CA PRO A 42 -15.20 7.63 18.16
C PRO A 42 -15.27 7.70 16.63
N TYR A 43 -14.76 8.80 16.04
CA TYR A 43 -14.71 8.98 14.59
C TYR A 43 -13.70 8.02 13.94
N ALA A 44 -12.54 7.86 14.57
CA ALA A 44 -11.51 6.93 14.13
C ALA A 44 -12.01 5.48 14.13
N ILE A 45 -12.70 5.04 15.18
CA ILE A 45 -13.30 3.70 15.27
C ILE A 45 -14.35 3.49 14.17
N SER A 46 -15.22 4.48 13.94
CA SER A 46 -16.27 4.40 12.92
C SER A 46 -15.67 4.27 11.50
N TYR A 47 -14.63 5.05 11.20
CA TYR A 47 -13.88 4.94 9.95
C TYR A 47 -13.21 3.58 9.83
N PHE A 48 -12.49 3.18 10.87
CA PHE A 48 -11.62 2.01 10.86
C PHE A 48 -12.40 0.70 10.68
N LYS A 49 -13.57 0.57 11.33
CA LYS A 49 -14.47 -0.59 11.16
C LYS A 49 -14.88 -0.78 9.71
N VAL A 50 -15.31 0.28 9.03
CA VAL A 50 -15.73 0.20 7.63
C VAL A 50 -14.53 -0.05 6.73
N TYR A 51 -13.42 0.66 6.95
CA TYR A 51 -12.21 0.52 6.14
C TYR A 51 -11.62 -0.90 6.20
N LEU A 52 -11.66 -1.56 7.37
CA LEU A 52 -11.18 -2.92 7.54
C LEU A 52 -11.99 -3.95 6.73
N LEU A 53 -13.26 -3.70 6.42
CA LEU A 53 -14.04 -4.54 5.51
C LEU A 53 -13.49 -4.49 4.07
N GLY A 54 -12.81 -3.42 3.71
CA GLY A 54 -12.13 -3.25 2.43
C GLY A 54 -10.76 -3.96 2.34
N THR A 55 -10.18 -4.38 3.47
CA THR A 55 -8.84 -4.99 3.52
C THR A 55 -8.63 -6.15 2.53
N PRO A 56 -9.58 -7.09 2.35
CA PRO A 56 -9.44 -8.15 1.36
C PRO A 56 -9.24 -7.61 -0.06
N PHE A 57 -10.00 -6.60 -0.43
CA PHE A 57 -9.93 -6.00 -1.75
C PHE A 57 -8.62 -5.22 -1.95
N ALA A 58 -8.18 -4.47 -0.93
CA ALA A 58 -6.93 -3.73 -0.96
C ALA A 58 -5.71 -4.65 -1.10
N LEU A 59 -5.63 -5.69 -0.26
CA LEU A 59 -4.50 -6.63 -0.27
C LEU A 59 -4.44 -7.41 -1.59
N LEU A 60 -5.58 -7.88 -2.09
CA LEU A 60 -5.65 -8.55 -3.38
C LEU A 60 -5.29 -7.61 -4.53
N THR A 61 -5.77 -6.36 -4.51
CA THR A 61 -5.42 -5.38 -5.53
C THR A 61 -3.92 -5.14 -5.58
N ILE A 62 -3.31 -4.78 -4.45
CA ILE A 62 -1.89 -4.43 -4.38
C ILE A 62 -1.01 -5.63 -4.72
N GLY A 63 -1.27 -6.77 -4.07
CA GLY A 63 -0.45 -7.97 -4.24
C GLY A 63 -0.56 -8.58 -5.63
N MET A 64 -1.77 -8.67 -6.18
CA MET A 64 -2.00 -9.30 -7.48
C MET A 64 -1.65 -8.37 -8.66
N ASN A 65 -1.73 -7.04 -8.47
CA ASN A 65 -1.36 -6.07 -9.51
C ASN A 65 0.13 -6.15 -9.90
N ASN A 66 1.00 -6.50 -8.95
CA ASN A 66 2.41 -6.72 -9.20
C ASN A 66 2.65 -7.83 -10.24
N PHE A 67 1.82 -8.87 -10.27
CA PHE A 67 1.93 -9.95 -11.27
C PHE A 67 1.54 -9.49 -12.69
N ILE A 68 0.66 -8.48 -12.83
CA ILE A 68 0.36 -7.85 -14.11
C ILE A 68 1.56 -7.04 -14.56
N ASN A 69 2.13 -6.25 -13.66
CA ASN A 69 3.29 -5.40 -13.92
C ASN A 69 4.51 -6.23 -14.35
N CYS A 70 4.83 -7.32 -13.64
CA CYS A 70 5.98 -8.18 -13.94
C CYS A 70 5.83 -9.00 -15.24
N GLN A 71 4.63 -9.09 -15.79
CA GLN A 71 4.39 -9.66 -17.14
C GLN A 71 4.52 -8.61 -18.26
N GLY A 72 4.99 -7.38 -17.96
CA GLY A 72 5.19 -6.31 -18.93
C GLY A 72 3.95 -5.45 -19.22
N TYR A 73 2.83 -5.70 -18.54
CA TYR A 73 1.57 -4.96 -18.74
C TYR A 73 1.42 -3.78 -17.76
N SER A 74 2.49 -3.00 -17.55
CA SER A 74 2.52 -1.89 -16.57
C SER A 74 1.42 -0.84 -16.81
N LYS A 75 1.05 -0.56 -18.06
CA LYS A 75 -0.07 0.34 -18.37
C LYS A 75 -1.40 -0.21 -17.85
N MET A 76 -1.64 -1.51 -17.98
CA MET A 76 -2.86 -2.13 -17.46
C MET A 76 -2.85 -2.14 -15.92
N ALA A 77 -1.70 -2.44 -15.31
CA ALA A 77 -1.51 -2.36 -13.87
C ALA A 77 -1.79 -0.96 -13.31
N MET A 78 -1.36 0.09 -14.01
CA MET A 78 -1.66 1.48 -13.66
C MET A 78 -3.16 1.78 -13.77
N VAL A 79 -3.81 1.37 -14.85
CA VAL A 79 -5.24 1.63 -15.06
C VAL A 79 -6.10 1.00 -13.97
N THR A 80 -5.76 -0.21 -13.49
CA THR A 80 -6.53 -0.86 -12.41
C THR A 80 -6.54 -0.04 -11.12
N THR A 81 -5.41 0.56 -10.76
CA THR A 81 -5.31 1.40 -9.56
C THR A 81 -5.98 2.76 -9.77
N LEU A 82 -5.79 3.37 -10.94
CA LEU A 82 -6.40 4.66 -11.26
C LEU A 82 -7.93 4.61 -11.24
N ILE A 83 -8.56 3.55 -11.77
CA ILE A 83 -10.02 3.40 -11.74
C ILE A 83 -10.55 3.47 -10.30
N GLY A 84 -9.96 2.73 -9.37
CA GLY A 84 -10.40 2.76 -7.97
C GLY A 84 -10.17 4.10 -7.31
N THR A 85 -9.05 4.76 -7.61
CA THR A 85 -8.74 6.10 -7.10
C THR A 85 -9.74 7.13 -7.62
N PHE A 86 -10.08 7.12 -8.90
CA PHE A 86 -11.09 8.03 -9.45
C PHE A 86 -12.48 7.79 -8.86
N ILE A 87 -12.87 6.54 -8.67
CA ILE A 87 -14.14 6.19 -8.03
C ILE A 87 -14.16 6.71 -6.59
N ASN A 88 -13.07 6.52 -5.83
CA ASN A 88 -12.95 7.04 -4.48
C ASN A 88 -13.10 8.57 -4.45
N ILE A 89 -12.34 9.31 -5.26
CA ILE A 89 -12.39 10.79 -5.34
C ILE A 89 -13.82 11.30 -5.64
N ILE A 90 -14.56 10.60 -6.50
CA ILE A 90 -15.94 10.99 -6.84
C ILE A 90 -16.91 10.65 -5.71
N LEU A 91 -16.76 9.47 -5.10
CA LEU A 91 -17.68 9.00 -4.07
C LEU A 91 -17.45 9.66 -2.72
N ASP A 92 -16.23 10.07 -2.38
CA ASP A 92 -15.91 10.73 -1.11
C ASP A 92 -16.86 11.92 -0.83
N PRO A 93 -16.92 12.97 -1.66
CA PRO A 93 -17.81 14.12 -1.39
C PRO A 93 -19.28 13.73 -1.44
N ILE A 94 -19.67 12.77 -2.26
CA ILE A 94 -21.06 12.34 -2.38
C ILE A 94 -21.52 11.65 -1.10
N LEU A 95 -20.73 10.69 -0.58
CA LEU A 95 -21.11 9.93 0.61
C LEU A 95 -20.95 10.77 1.88
N MET A 96 -19.90 11.58 1.96
CA MET A 96 -19.64 12.43 3.14
C MET A 96 -20.69 13.53 3.30
N PHE A 97 -20.98 14.27 2.23
CA PHE A 97 -21.79 15.50 2.32
C PHE A 97 -23.22 15.30 1.82
N LYS A 98 -23.45 14.66 0.67
CA LYS A 98 -24.80 14.50 0.12
C LYS A 98 -25.62 13.47 0.89
N PHE A 99 -24.99 12.37 1.31
CA PHE A 99 -25.62 11.33 2.13
C PHE A 99 -25.44 11.55 3.64
N ASN A 100 -24.75 12.62 4.05
CA ASN A 100 -24.48 12.97 5.46
C ASN A 100 -23.84 11.84 6.29
N MET A 101 -23.04 10.96 5.64
CA MET A 101 -22.38 9.84 6.31
C MET A 101 -21.10 10.27 7.02
N GLY A 102 -20.63 11.51 6.80
CA GLY A 102 -19.40 12.01 7.42
C GLY A 102 -18.20 11.12 7.16
N VAL A 103 -17.41 10.86 8.20
CA VAL A 103 -16.15 10.09 8.14
C VAL A 103 -16.40 8.64 7.68
N THR A 104 -17.52 8.05 8.05
CA THR A 104 -17.92 6.70 7.63
C THR A 104 -18.14 6.62 6.10
N GLY A 105 -18.66 7.72 5.51
CA GLY A 105 -18.82 7.85 4.06
C GLY A 105 -17.50 7.80 3.30
N ALA A 106 -16.47 8.47 3.81
CA ALA A 106 -15.11 8.41 3.26
C ALA A 106 -14.52 6.99 3.30
N ALA A 107 -14.70 6.29 4.43
CA ALA A 107 -14.29 4.90 4.54
C ALA A 107 -14.99 4.01 3.51
N LEU A 108 -16.30 4.19 3.34
CA LEU A 108 -17.10 3.41 2.38
C LEU A 108 -16.70 3.70 0.93
N ALA A 109 -16.44 4.97 0.57
CA ALA A 109 -15.94 5.34 -0.75
C ALA A 109 -14.60 4.64 -1.06
N SER A 110 -13.71 4.61 -0.07
CA SER A 110 -12.41 3.90 -0.19
C SER A 110 -12.61 2.39 -0.41
N VAL A 111 -13.51 1.75 0.34
CA VAL A 111 -13.82 0.32 0.18
C VAL A 111 -14.40 0.03 -1.20
N ILE A 112 -15.31 0.87 -1.69
CA ILE A 112 -15.90 0.70 -3.04
C ILE A 112 -14.80 0.86 -4.11
N GLY A 113 -13.92 1.86 -3.99
CA GLY A 113 -12.79 2.05 -4.91
C GLY A 113 -11.85 0.85 -4.93
N GLN A 114 -11.50 0.31 -3.75
CA GLN A 114 -10.68 -0.89 -3.60
C GLN A 114 -11.37 -2.13 -4.20
N PHE A 115 -12.67 -2.29 -3.98
CA PHE A 115 -13.45 -3.38 -4.54
C PHE A 115 -13.44 -3.35 -6.07
N VAL A 116 -13.69 -2.21 -6.69
CA VAL A 116 -13.68 -2.07 -8.16
C VAL A 116 -12.29 -2.34 -8.72
N SER A 117 -11.23 -1.79 -8.10
CA SER A 117 -9.85 -2.11 -8.48
C SER A 117 -9.55 -3.61 -8.39
N CYS A 118 -10.00 -4.27 -7.32
CA CYS A 118 -9.82 -5.71 -7.11
C CYS A 118 -10.48 -6.52 -8.22
N VAL A 119 -11.74 -6.22 -8.55
CA VAL A 119 -12.47 -6.88 -9.64
C VAL A 119 -11.72 -6.71 -10.96
N PHE A 120 -11.20 -5.51 -11.25
CA PHE A 120 -10.46 -5.24 -12.49
C PHE A 120 -9.14 -6.01 -12.54
N VAL A 121 -8.37 -6.04 -11.45
CA VAL A 121 -7.13 -6.81 -11.36
C VAL A 121 -7.39 -8.29 -11.59
N LEU A 122 -8.39 -8.86 -10.92
CA LEU A 122 -8.75 -10.27 -11.07
C LEU A 122 -9.25 -10.59 -12.48
N TYR A 123 -10.08 -9.71 -13.07
CA TYR A 123 -10.55 -9.86 -14.44
C TYR A 123 -9.37 -9.92 -15.44
N ILE A 124 -8.37 -9.03 -15.29
CA ILE A 124 -7.17 -9.04 -16.15
C ILE A 124 -6.37 -10.32 -15.93
N LEU A 125 -6.11 -10.72 -14.68
CA LEU A 125 -5.33 -11.92 -14.35
C LEU A 125 -5.99 -13.23 -14.79
N MET A 126 -7.32 -13.26 -14.86
CA MET A 126 -8.07 -14.42 -15.36
C MET A 126 -8.22 -14.41 -16.89
N SER A 127 -7.92 -13.28 -17.54
CA SER A 127 -8.04 -13.15 -18.98
C SER A 127 -6.96 -13.96 -19.72
N LYS A 128 -7.27 -14.36 -20.96
CA LYS A 128 -6.31 -15.06 -21.85
C LYS A 128 -5.25 -14.12 -22.43
N LYS A 129 -5.29 -12.82 -22.13
CA LYS A 129 -4.33 -11.84 -22.65
C LYS A 129 -2.95 -11.96 -21.98
N LEU A 130 -2.89 -12.47 -20.76
CA LEU A 130 -1.66 -12.66 -20.03
C LEU A 130 -1.05 -14.04 -20.33
N GLU A 131 0.27 -14.10 -20.41
CA GLU A 131 1.01 -15.37 -20.60
C GLU A 131 0.80 -16.31 -19.42
N ILE A 132 0.75 -15.75 -18.21
CA ILE A 132 0.55 -16.46 -16.97
C ILE A 132 -0.74 -15.98 -16.33
N SER A 133 -1.85 -16.66 -16.64
CA SER A 133 -3.16 -16.38 -16.06
C SER A 133 -3.31 -17.01 -14.69
N LEU A 134 -4.09 -16.34 -13.82
CA LEU A 134 -4.49 -16.87 -12.51
C LEU A 134 -5.39 -18.10 -12.71
N ARG A 135 -4.93 -19.25 -12.21
CA ARG A 135 -5.73 -20.46 -12.07
C ARG A 135 -5.56 -20.95 -10.65
N ILE A 136 -6.65 -20.98 -9.90
CA ILE A 136 -6.63 -21.41 -8.51
C ILE A 136 -6.29 -22.88 -8.47
N LYS A 137 -5.17 -23.22 -7.85
CA LYS A 137 -4.69 -24.59 -7.59
C LYS A 137 -4.62 -24.81 -6.08
N LYS A 138 -4.35 -26.07 -5.69
CA LYS A 138 -4.09 -26.37 -4.27
C LYS A 138 -2.88 -25.58 -3.76
N LEU A 139 -2.98 -25.11 -2.52
CA LEU A 139 -1.90 -24.39 -1.84
C LEU A 139 -0.65 -25.29 -1.74
N ASN A 140 0.47 -24.79 -2.23
CA ASN A 140 1.76 -25.46 -2.06
C ASN A 140 2.46 -24.87 -0.83
N LEU A 141 2.46 -25.61 0.28
CA LEU A 141 3.00 -25.17 1.56
C LEU A 141 4.48 -24.79 1.49
N LYS A 142 5.30 -25.54 0.73
CA LYS A 142 6.72 -25.21 0.57
C LYS A 142 6.91 -23.86 -0.12
N LEU A 143 6.20 -23.64 -1.22
CA LEU A 143 6.25 -22.39 -1.96
C LEU A 143 5.67 -21.22 -1.15
N SER A 144 4.63 -21.47 -0.37
CA SER A 144 4.04 -20.49 0.54
C SER A 144 5.02 -20.05 1.62
N SER A 145 5.79 -20.97 2.19
CA SER A 145 6.84 -20.65 3.16
C SER A 145 7.95 -19.80 2.55
N GLU A 146 8.37 -20.09 1.31
CA GLU A 146 9.37 -19.29 0.60
C GLU A 146 8.86 -17.86 0.34
N ILE A 147 7.59 -17.71 -0.09
CA ILE A 147 6.95 -16.40 -0.31
C ILE A 147 6.89 -15.61 1.00
N LEU A 148 6.48 -16.24 2.11
CA LEU A 148 6.40 -15.58 3.42
C LEU A 148 7.79 -15.18 3.94
N THR A 149 8.80 -16.02 3.75
CA THR A 149 10.18 -15.70 4.17
C THR A 149 10.73 -14.47 3.44
N ILE A 150 10.51 -14.39 2.13
CA ILE A 150 10.92 -13.20 1.34
C ILE A 150 10.11 -11.97 1.77
N GLY A 151 8.81 -12.12 1.96
CA GLY A 151 7.93 -11.02 2.39
C GLY A 151 8.22 -10.53 3.80
N PHE A 152 8.75 -11.39 4.67
CA PHE A 152 9.09 -11.03 6.05
C PHE A 152 10.15 -9.93 6.15
N ASN A 153 11.11 -9.90 5.23
CA ASN A 153 12.11 -8.82 5.18
C ASN A 153 11.44 -7.45 4.95
N GLN A 154 10.50 -7.40 4.00
CA GLN A 154 9.76 -6.16 3.71
C GLN A 154 8.82 -5.78 4.87
N PHE A 155 8.20 -6.77 5.50
CA PHE A 155 7.38 -6.57 6.69
C PHE A 155 8.18 -5.92 7.83
N ILE A 156 9.39 -6.40 8.11
CA ILE A 156 10.27 -5.83 9.15
C ILE A 156 10.56 -4.35 8.87
N ILE A 157 10.89 -3.99 7.62
CA ILE A 157 11.17 -2.58 7.26
C ILE A 157 9.97 -1.71 7.59
N VAL A 158 8.78 -2.08 7.09
CA VAL A 158 7.54 -1.32 7.33
C VAL A 158 7.18 -1.29 8.82
N MET A 159 7.43 -2.38 9.55
CA MET A 159 7.20 -2.45 10.99
C MET A 159 8.07 -1.43 11.74
N PHE A 160 9.36 -1.34 11.42
CA PHE A 160 10.26 -0.37 12.06
C PHE A 160 9.86 1.08 11.75
N ASP A 161 9.43 1.38 10.52
CA ASP A 161 8.91 2.71 10.18
C ASP A 161 7.71 3.09 11.06
N ASN A 162 6.76 2.17 11.26
CA ASN A 162 5.60 2.41 12.13
C ASN A 162 6.00 2.53 13.61
N VAL A 163 6.93 1.69 14.10
CA VAL A 163 7.46 1.79 15.47
C VAL A 163 8.12 3.17 15.69
N MET A 164 8.87 3.66 14.72
CA MET A 164 9.48 4.99 14.77
C MET A 164 8.42 6.10 14.88
N ILE A 165 7.34 6.03 14.10
CA ILE A 165 6.23 7.00 14.15
C ILE A 165 5.55 6.97 15.53
N ILE A 166 5.25 5.79 16.07
CA ILE A 166 4.64 5.62 17.40
C ILE A 166 5.56 6.19 18.48
N ALA A 167 6.84 5.87 18.44
CA ALA A 167 7.83 6.36 19.40
C ALA A 167 7.94 7.88 19.34
N LEU A 168 8.00 8.46 18.15
CA LEU A 168 8.06 9.90 17.96
C LEU A 168 6.81 10.60 18.49
N ASN A 169 5.62 10.12 18.15
CA ASN A 169 4.37 10.68 18.67
C ASN A 169 4.26 10.56 20.19
N SER A 170 4.73 9.45 20.77
CA SER A 170 4.77 9.26 22.23
C SER A 170 5.73 10.24 22.92
N LEU A 171 6.90 10.50 22.32
CA LEU A 171 7.86 11.49 22.81
C LEU A 171 7.30 12.91 22.70
N LEU A 172 6.69 13.26 21.57
CA LEU A 172 6.06 14.58 21.38
C LEU A 172 4.92 14.80 22.40
N LYS A 173 4.12 13.78 22.68
CA LYS A 173 3.08 13.83 23.71
C LYS A 173 3.65 13.99 25.12
N LYS A 174 4.75 13.28 25.42
CA LYS A 174 5.37 13.31 26.77
C LYS A 174 6.10 14.63 27.05
N TYR A 175 6.81 15.17 26.09
CA TYR A 175 7.66 16.35 26.25
C TYR A 175 7.03 17.66 25.74
N GLY A 176 5.98 17.58 24.91
CA GLY A 176 5.28 18.74 24.35
C GLY A 176 4.38 19.49 25.36
N ALA A 177 4.09 18.87 26.51
CA ALA A 177 3.22 19.44 27.55
C ALA A 177 1.91 20.02 26.98
N GLN A 178 1.65 21.32 27.16
CA GLN A 178 0.43 21.98 26.69
C GLN A 178 0.38 22.14 25.15
N GLU A 179 1.51 22.06 24.46
CA GLU A 179 1.62 22.19 22.98
C GLU A 179 1.78 20.84 22.27
N ALA A 180 1.62 19.73 22.96
CA ALA A 180 1.83 18.39 22.41
C ALA A 180 1.01 18.14 21.13
N ASP A 181 -0.26 18.53 21.12
CA ASP A 181 -1.15 18.36 19.96
C ASP A 181 -0.66 19.17 18.75
N THR A 182 -0.12 20.37 18.99
CA THR A 182 0.48 21.23 17.95
C THR A 182 1.72 20.57 17.36
N TYR A 183 2.62 20.03 18.18
CA TYR A 183 3.82 19.33 17.69
C TYR A 183 3.46 18.06 16.91
N ILE A 184 2.45 17.30 17.35
CA ILE A 184 1.95 16.13 16.61
C ILE A 184 1.35 16.55 15.26
N ALA A 185 0.59 17.65 15.23
CA ALA A 185 0.04 18.17 13.99
C ALA A 185 1.14 18.62 13.00
N ILE A 186 2.16 19.34 13.49
CA ILE A 186 3.32 19.73 12.69
C ILE A 186 4.05 18.50 12.14
N ASN A 187 4.30 17.49 12.99
CA ASN A 187 4.92 16.24 12.56
C ASN A 187 4.12 15.56 11.47
N THR A 188 2.79 15.52 11.60
CA THR A 188 1.89 14.91 10.59
C THR A 188 1.98 15.64 9.25
N ILE A 189 2.08 16.98 9.26
CA ILE A 189 2.26 17.79 8.05
C ILE A 189 3.61 17.44 7.39
N ILE A 190 4.69 17.38 8.18
CA ILE A 190 6.02 17.03 7.69
C ILE A 190 6.02 15.63 7.08
N GLN A 191 5.42 14.65 7.76
CA GLN A 191 5.29 13.27 7.25
C GLN A 191 4.48 13.21 5.95
N SER A 192 3.40 13.96 5.85
CA SER A 192 2.58 14.05 4.64
C SER A 192 3.38 14.62 3.47
N PHE A 193 4.21 15.64 3.73
CA PHE A 193 5.10 16.21 2.73
C PHE A 193 6.18 15.21 2.30
N MET A 194 6.78 14.49 3.25
CA MET A 194 7.75 13.42 2.96
C MET A 194 7.16 12.32 2.08
N LEU A 195 5.86 11.98 2.23
CA LEU A 195 5.18 11.04 1.35
C LEU A 195 5.13 11.51 -0.10
N ILE A 196 4.91 12.80 -0.36
CA ILE A 196 4.93 13.37 -1.72
C ILE A 196 6.30 13.18 -2.37
N VAL A 197 7.38 13.25 -1.57
CA VAL A 197 8.75 13.04 -2.07
C VAL A 197 9.07 11.56 -2.26
N THR A 198 8.67 10.69 -1.33
CA THR A 198 9.10 9.28 -1.30
C THR A 198 8.24 8.36 -2.16
N MET A 199 6.93 8.64 -2.33
CA MET A 199 6.05 7.79 -3.13
C MET A 199 6.47 7.64 -4.60
N PRO A 200 6.87 8.70 -5.33
CA PRO A 200 7.36 8.55 -6.70
C PRO A 200 8.65 7.72 -6.77
N LEU A 201 9.56 7.85 -5.79
CA LEU A 201 10.77 7.02 -5.71
C LEU A 201 10.42 5.54 -5.54
N GLY A 202 9.46 5.25 -4.66
CA GLY A 202 8.91 3.90 -4.49
C GLY A 202 8.30 3.34 -5.78
N GLY A 203 7.58 4.18 -6.53
CA GLY A 203 7.01 3.82 -7.84
C GLY A 203 8.07 3.51 -8.90
N ILE A 204 9.10 4.34 -9.00
CA ILE A 204 10.25 4.14 -9.93
C ILE A 204 10.99 2.86 -9.56
N SER A 205 11.30 2.66 -8.27
CA SER A 205 11.99 1.47 -7.78
C SER A 205 11.16 0.19 -8.01
N GLY A 206 9.87 0.20 -7.64
CA GLY A 206 8.98 -0.94 -7.83
C GLY A 206 8.75 -1.31 -9.30
N GLY A 207 8.64 -0.31 -10.19
CA GLY A 207 8.56 -0.54 -11.63
C GLY A 207 9.83 -1.17 -12.21
N THR A 208 10.99 -0.73 -11.75
CA THR A 208 12.30 -1.24 -12.20
C THR A 208 12.60 -2.63 -11.64
N GLN A 209 12.05 -2.98 -10.47
CA GLN A 209 12.25 -4.29 -9.84
C GLN A 209 11.87 -5.46 -10.75
N CYS A 210 10.79 -5.34 -11.51
CA CYS A 210 10.38 -6.38 -12.46
C CYS A 210 11.40 -6.58 -13.58
N ILE A 211 12.01 -5.49 -14.08
CA ILE A 211 13.05 -5.54 -15.11
C ILE A 211 14.32 -6.19 -14.55
N LEU A 212 14.74 -5.81 -13.37
CA LEU A 212 15.91 -6.37 -12.68
C LEU A 212 15.73 -7.87 -12.42
N SER A 213 14.57 -8.26 -11.88
CA SER A 213 14.27 -9.66 -11.56
C SER A 213 14.23 -10.55 -12.80
N TYR A 214 13.64 -10.06 -13.89
CA TYR A 214 13.61 -10.78 -15.17
C TYR A 214 15.01 -11.04 -15.72
N ASN A 215 15.85 -10.00 -15.81
CA ASN A 215 17.22 -10.12 -16.33
C ASN A 215 18.13 -10.93 -15.40
N PHE A 216 17.91 -10.83 -14.07
CA PHE A 216 18.61 -11.67 -13.10
C PHE A 216 18.28 -13.16 -13.29
N GLY A 217 16.98 -13.48 -13.45
CA GLY A 217 16.54 -14.85 -13.72
C GLY A 217 17.03 -15.39 -15.08
N ALA A 218 17.29 -14.51 -16.04
CA ALA A 218 17.89 -14.84 -17.33
C ALA A 218 19.43 -14.89 -17.32
N TYR A 219 20.06 -14.75 -16.14
CA TYR A 219 21.53 -14.68 -15.95
C TYR A 219 22.20 -13.57 -16.77
N ASN A 220 21.49 -12.51 -17.14
CA ASN A 220 22.03 -11.39 -17.89
C ASN A 220 22.52 -10.29 -16.96
N VAL A 221 23.70 -10.51 -16.37
CA VAL A 221 24.28 -9.63 -15.35
C VAL A 221 24.57 -8.22 -15.88
N GLU A 222 24.95 -8.09 -17.16
CA GLU A 222 25.22 -6.78 -17.77
C GLU A 222 23.97 -5.91 -17.80
N ARG A 223 22.85 -6.45 -18.26
CA ARG A 223 21.56 -5.73 -18.25
C ARG A 223 21.06 -5.41 -16.84
N VAL A 224 21.33 -6.27 -15.86
CA VAL A 224 20.99 -5.96 -14.47
C VAL A 224 21.78 -4.74 -13.97
N LYS A 225 23.10 -4.69 -14.24
CA LYS A 225 23.94 -3.54 -13.89
C LYS A 225 23.50 -2.26 -14.60
N GLU A 226 23.22 -2.35 -15.89
CA GLU A 226 22.73 -1.24 -16.70
C GLU A 226 21.43 -0.68 -16.16
N ALA A 227 20.43 -1.53 -15.93
CA ALA A 227 19.13 -1.13 -15.38
C ALA A 227 19.26 -0.50 -13.97
N PHE A 228 20.13 -1.06 -13.12
CA PHE A 228 20.42 -0.50 -11.79
C PHE A 228 21.06 0.89 -11.90
N TYR A 229 22.01 1.07 -12.81
CA TYR A 229 22.66 2.35 -13.02
C TYR A 229 21.68 3.44 -13.52
N TYR A 230 20.76 3.08 -14.44
CA TYR A 230 19.71 4.00 -14.88
C TYR A 230 18.74 4.33 -13.75
N LEU A 231 18.36 3.33 -12.94
CA LEU A 231 17.52 3.55 -11.76
C LEU A 231 18.16 4.58 -10.82
N MET A 232 19.43 4.39 -10.48
CA MET A 232 20.17 5.30 -9.60
C MET A 232 20.23 6.72 -10.16
N LYS A 233 20.48 6.88 -11.47
CA LYS A 233 20.48 8.19 -12.12
C LYS A 233 19.12 8.89 -12.04
N VAL A 234 18.04 8.17 -12.37
CA VAL A 234 16.69 8.74 -12.35
C VAL A 234 16.29 9.13 -10.93
N CYS A 235 16.56 8.28 -9.94
CA CYS A 235 16.29 8.60 -8.54
C CYS A 235 17.11 9.81 -8.05
N ALA A 236 18.40 9.89 -8.40
CA ALA A 236 19.25 11.02 -8.06
C ALA A 236 18.77 12.33 -8.69
N CYS A 237 18.41 12.31 -9.98
CA CYS A 237 17.85 13.47 -10.66
C CYS A 237 16.53 13.93 -10.00
N TYR A 238 15.64 12.97 -9.68
CA TYR A 238 14.39 13.28 -8.98
C TYR A 238 14.64 13.92 -7.61
N CYS A 239 15.55 13.33 -6.80
CA CYS A 239 15.91 13.89 -5.50
C CYS A 239 16.47 15.32 -5.62
N MET A 240 17.32 15.57 -6.61
CA MET A 240 17.86 16.92 -6.87
C MET A 240 16.75 17.92 -7.24
N ILE A 241 15.81 17.52 -8.10
CA ILE A 241 14.67 18.35 -8.46
C ILE A 241 13.83 18.69 -7.23
N MET A 242 13.51 17.68 -6.40
CA MET A 242 12.72 17.88 -5.18
C MET A 242 13.47 18.72 -4.16
N PHE A 243 14.78 18.55 -4.01
CA PHE A 243 15.60 19.38 -3.13
C PHE A 243 15.55 20.86 -3.55
N VAL A 244 15.72 21.14 -4.85
CA VAL A 244 15.63 22.51 -5.37
C VAL A 244 14.23 23.08 -5.20
N ALA A 245 13.18 22.28 -5.47
CA ALA A 245 11.79 22.69 -5.28
C ALA A 245 11.51 23.10 -3.82
N VAL A 246 11.94 22.27 -2.86
CA VAL A 246 11.77 22.56 -1.42
C VAL A 246 12.57 23.77 -0.96
N TYR A 247 13.74 24.03 -1.56
CA TYR A 247 14.57 25.16 -1.21
C TYR A 247 14.02 26.50 -1.76
N LEU A 248 13.29 26.44 -2.89
CA LEU A 248 12.75 27.64 -3.55
C LEU A 248 11.35 28.04 -3.05
N PHE A 249 10.59 27.11 -2.43
CA PHE A 249 9.23 27.32 -1.92
C PHE A 249 9.15 27.07 -0.41
#